data_6a1fc0ad26906a8242e8fcbb5e332ac6
#
_entry.id   6a1fc0ad26906a8242e8fcbb5e332ac6
#
_cell.length_a   1.000
_cell.length_b   1.000
_cell.length_c   1.000
_cell.angle_alpha   90.00
_cell.angle_beta   90.00
_cell.angle_gamma   90.00
#
_symmetry.space_group_name_H-M   'P 1'
#
loop_
_entity.id
_entity.type
_entity.pdbx_description
1 polymer ?
#
loop_
_entity_poly.entity_id
_entity_poly.type
_entity_poly.pdbx_seq_one_letter_code
_entity_poly.pdbx_strand_id
1 'polypeptide(L)'
;MHWPAVCESREGGTGHRGRGGGGGMPPPFRIAVLGAQGVGKTAIVQRFLHDDYSEAAGSTRGRHVHLSAAVLNGHVHDLQITDYPAISSFPGTSLQEWSDICCRGIRSAHVYILVYDICCFDSFEYVKTMRQQILETRVMGAMETPILIVGNKRDLQRGRVIPRHNVSDLVRKSWKCGYVECSAKFNWHVLLLFGEALRSVGCARCKHVHATIRFQRALRRERCSLM
;
A
#
# COMPACT_ATOMS: atom_id res chain seq x y z
N MET A 1 -7.21 -31.13 5.59
CA MET A 1 -7.00 -30.89 7.04
C MET A 1 -8.03 -29.88 7.50
N HIS A 2 -9.00 -30.37 8.27
CA HIS A 2 -10.15 -29.62 8.77
C HIS A 2 -9.72 -28.84 10.02
N TRP A 3 -10.11 -27.57 10.13
CA TRP A 3 -10.02 -26.77 11.33
C TRP A 3 -11.43 -26.56 11.91
N PRO A 4 -11.66 -26.76 13.20
CA PRO A 4 -12.95 -26.55 13.80
C PRO A 4 -13.22 -25.05 14.09
N ALA A 5 -14.48 -24.67 13.88
CA ALA A 5 -15.03 -23.40 14.31
C ALA A 5 -15.22 -23.41 15.83
N VAL A 6 -14.69 -22.41 16.53
CA VAL A 6 -15.05 -22.14 17.93
C VAL A 6 -15.97 -20.94 17.96
N CYS A 7 -17.22 -21.19 18.29
CA CYS A 7 -18.24 -20.20 18.59
C CYS A 7 -18.27 -20.07 20.12
N GLU A 8 -17.87 -18.95 20.69
CA GLU A 8 -18.09 -18.67 22.12
C GLU A 8 -19.17 -17.62 22.30
N SER A 9 -20.27 -18.09 22.88
CA SER A 9 -21.37 -17.29 23.40
C SER A 9 -20.91 -16.58 24.67
N ARG A 10 -21.11 -15.29 24.81
CA ARG A 10 -20.98 -14.57 26.08
C ARG A 10 -22.35 -14.26 26.63
N GLU A 11 -22.64 -14.94 27.75
CA GLU A 11 -23.74 -14.60 28.65
C GLU A 11 -23.39 -13.39 29.52
N GLY A 12 -24.44 -12.70 29.97
CA GLY A 12 -24.38 -11.43 30.66
C GLY A 12 -23.84 -11.52 32.10
N GLY A 13 -23.17 -10.46 32.51
CA GLY A 13 -22.78 -10.18 33.88
C GLY A 13 -22.89 -8.69 34.17
N THR A 14 -23.74 -8.34 35.10
CA THR A 14 -24.07 -7.01 35.60
C THR A 14 -22.96 -6.39 36.42
N GLY A 15 -22.67 -5.11 36.20
CA GLY A 15 -22.29 -4.15 37.23
C GLY A 15 -20.82 -3.92 37.49
N HIS A 16 -20.26 -2.79 36.94
CA HIS A 16 -19.63 -1.75 37.78
C HIS A 16 -19.27 -0.54 36.90
N ARG A 17 -19.71 0.65 37.29
CA ARG A 17 -19.36 1.93 36.62
C ARG A 17 -17.88 2.24 36.90
N GLY A 18 -17.00 1.92 35.97
CA GLY A 18 -15.65 2.46 35.89
C GLY A 18 -15.60 3.49 34.76
N ARG A 19 -15.15 4.71 35.04
CA ARG A 19 -14.89 5.76 34.04
C ARG A 19 -13.93 5.20 32.99
N GLY A 20 -14.46 4.78 31.85
CA GLY A 20 -13.70 4.29 30.71
C GLY A 20 -13.08 5.46 29.95
N GLY A 21 -11.76 5.52 29.97
CA GLY A 21 -11.02 6.26 28.96
C GLY A 21 -11.39 5.71 27.57
N GLY A 22 -11.86 6.60 26.67
CA GLY A 22 -12.20 6.25 25.30
C GLY A 22 -10.96 5.76 24.57
N GLY A 23 -10.77 4.47 24.51
CA GLY A 23 -9.79 3.78 23.67
C GLY A 23 -10.24 3.86 22.22
N GLY A 24 -9.99 5.02 21.57
CA GLY A 24 -10.17 5.15 20.12
C GLY A 24 -9.27 4.13 19.43
N MET A 25 -9.83 3.32 18.51
CA MET A 25 -9.03 2.43 17.66
C MET A 25 -7.92 3.24 16.98
N PRO A 26 -6.70 2.72 16.94
CA PRO A 26 -5.60 3.43 16.26
C PRO A 26 -5.99 3.68 14.80
N PRO A 27 -5.62 4.85 14.24
CA PRO A 27 -5.97 5.17 12.87
C PRO A 27 -5.36 4.14 11.89
N PRO A 28 -6.04 3.85 10.76
CA PRO A 28 -5.58 2.86 9.82
C PRO A 28 -4.23 3.24 9.21
N PHE A 29 -3.42 2.23 8.85
CA PHE A 29 -2.22 2.45 8.04
C PHE A 29 -2.61 2.87 6.63
N ARG A 30 -2.21 4.07 6.23
CA ARG A 30 -2.51 4.63 4.91
C ARG A 30 -1.35 4.36 3.95
N ILE A 31 -1.66 3.61 2.89
CA ILE A 31 -0.76 3.26 1.81
C ILE A 31 -1.22 4.00 0.55
N ALA A 32 -0.36 4.82 -0.04
CA ALA A 32 -0.62 5.48 -1.32
C ALA A 32 0.10 4.74 -2.45
N VAL A 33 -0.65 4.29 -3.47
CA VAL A 33 -0.10 3.61 -4.65
C VAL A 33 -0.12 4.58 -5.82
N LEU A 34 1.06 4.96 -6.31
CA LEU A 34 1.30 5.95 -7.35
C LEU A 34 2.10 5.35 -8.50
N GLY A 35 2.05 5.98 -9.66
CA GLY A 35 2.77 5.54 -10.85
C GLY A 35 2.09 6.02 -12.12
N ALA A 36 2.78 5.93 -13.24
CA ALA A 36 2.26 6.30 -14.56
C ALA A 36 0.99 5.49 -14.93
N GLN A 37 0.31 5.91 -15.98
CA GLN A 37 -0.80 5.19 -16.55
C GLN A 37 -0.34 3.81 -17.11
N GLY A 38 -1.14 2.77 -16.93
CA GLY A 38 -0.87 1.45 -17.53
C GLY A 38 0.22 0.60 -16.85
N VAL A 39 0.89 1.09 -15.79
CA VAL A 39 1.93 0.33 -15.07
C VAL A 39 1.37 -0.82 -14.21
N GLY A 40 0.04 -0.90 -14.02
CA GLY A 40 -0.63 -1.97 -13.31
C GLY A 40 -0.83 -1.72 -11.81
N LYS A 41 -0.97 -0.45 -11.36
CA LYS A 41 -1.29 -0.09 -9.97
C LYS A 41 -2.53 -0.81 -9.46
N THR A 42 -3.66 -0.61 -10.14
CA THR A 42 -4.94 -1.25 -9.81
C THR A 42 -4.83 -2.77 -9.81
N ALA A 43 -4.13 -3.36 -10.80
CA ALA A 43 -3.93 -4.79 -10.86
C ALA A 43 -3.14 -5.34 -9.65
N ILE A 44 -2.14 -4.62 -9.16
CA ILE A 44 -1.41 -4.96 -7.93
C ILE A 44 -2.35 -4.94 -6.72
N VAL A 45 -3.16 -3.88 -6.58
CA VAL A 45 -4.09 -3.72 -5.45
C VAL A 45 -5.19 -4.79 -5.49
N GLN A 46 -5.81 -5.03 -6.66
CA GLN A 46 -6.81 -6.08 -6.84
C GLN A 46 -6.25 -7.47 -6.56
N ARG A 47 -5.05 -7.77 -7.06
CA ARG A 47 -4.38 -9.03 -6.78
C ARG A 47 -4.10 -9.23 -5.29
N PHE A 48 -3.70 -8.18 -4.59
CA PHE A 48 -3.47 -8.24 -3.15
C PHE A 48 -4.76 -8.48 -2.35
N LEU A 49 -5.84 -7.74 -2.68
CA LEU A 49 -7.08 -7.76 -1.90
C LEU A 49 -7.99 -8.94 -2.23
N HIS A 50 -8.08 -9.31 -3.50
CA HIS A 50 -9.08 -10.26 -4.01
C HIS A 50 -8.48 -11.50 -4.65
N ASP A 51 -7.15 -11.56 -4.80
CA ASP A 51 -6.44 -12.59 -5.58
C ASP A 51 -6.92 -12.67 -7.03
N ASP A 52 -7.40 -11.54 -7.56
CA ASP A 52 -7.96 -11.42 -8.89
C ASP A 52 -7.06 -10.59 -9.82
N TYR A 53 -7.11 -10.93 -11.11
CA TYR A 53 -6.39 -10.21 -12.17
C TYR A 53 -7.22 -10.20 -13.45
N SER A 54 -7.41 -9.00 -13.99
CA SER A 54 -8.05 -8.82 -15.29
C SER A 54 -7.12 -8.02 -16.22
N GLU A 55 -6.85 -8.58 -17.40
CA GLU A 55 -6.11 -7.85 -18.46
C GLU A 55 -6.95 -6.70 -19.04
N ALA A 56 -8.28 -6.83 -19.00
CA ALA A 56 -9.22 -5.83 -19.50
C ALA A 56 -9.42 -4.65 -18.55
N ALA A 57 -8.76 -4.63 -17.38
CA ALA A 57 -8.84 -3.53 -16.46
C ALA A 57 -8.30 -2.24 -17.12
N GLY A 58 -9.20 -1.34 -17.46
CA GLY A 58 -8.86 -0.03 -18.04
C GLY A 58 -7.99 0.80 -17.11
N SER A 59 -7.46 1.93 -17.60
CA SER A 59 -6.67 2.83 -16.76
C SER A 59 -7.50 3.39 -15.61
N THR A 60 -6.88 3.50 -14.45
CA THR A 60 -7.49 4.13 -13.25
C THR A 60 -7.81 5.59 -13.57
N ARG A 61 -9.10 5.92 -13.67
CA ARG A 61 -9.57 7.27 -14.01
C ARG A 61 -9.78 8.16 -12.78
N GLY A 62 -9.91 7.56 -11.61
CA GLY A 62 -10.14 8.26 -10.36
C GLY A 62 -9.43 7.60 -9.18
N ARG A 63 -9.45 8.25 -8.04
CA ARG A 63 -8.91 7.74 -6.80
C ARG A 63 -9.83 6.66 -6.22
N HIS A 64 -9.30 5.49 -5.93
CA HIS A 64 -10.03 4.41 -5.28
C HIS A 64 -9.43 4.11 -3.90
N VAL A 65 -10.28 4.07 -2.88
CA VAL A 65 -9.89 3.77 -1.50
C VAL A 65 -10.38 2.38 -1.13
N HIS A 66 -9.47 1.52 -0.73
CA HIS A 66 -9.75 0.16 -0.30
C HIS A 66 -9.41 0.01 1.19
N LEU A 67 -10.32 -0.60 1.93
CA LEU A 67 -10.11 -0.94 3.35
C LEU A 67 -9.82 -2.43 3.47
N SER A 68 -8.81 -2.77 4.26
CA SER A 68 -8.39 -4.13 4.53
C SER A 68 -7.82 -4.21 5.94
N ALA A 69 -7.35 -5.38 6.35
CA ALA A 69 -6.67 -5.56 7.61
C ALA A 69 -5.44 -6.43 7.46
N ALA A 70 -4.42 -6.17 8.26
CA ALA A 70 -3.23 -7.02 8.37
C ALA A 70 -2.91 -7.33 9.82
N VAL A 71 -2.39 -8.53 10.07
CA VAL A 71 -1.84 -8.90 11.37
C VAL A 71 -0.34 -8.61 11.36
N LEU A 72 0.09 -7.69 12.20
CA LEU A 72 1.48 -7.32 12.39
C LEU A 72 1.85 -7.55 13.86
N ASN A 73 2.84 -8.41 14.10
CA ASN A 73 3.28 -8.77 15.46
C ASN A 73 2.14 -9.31 16.37
N GLY A 74 1.21 -10.07 15.80
CA GLY A 74 0.06 -10.62 16.53
C GLY A 74 -1.10 -9.64 16.75
N HIS A 75 -0.96 -8.39 16.36
CA HIS A 75 -2.02 -7.37 16.44
C HIS A 75 -2.66 -7.12 15.08
N VAL A 76 -3.97 -6.95 15.06
CA VAL A 76 -4.72 -6.57 13.86
C VAL A 76 -4.60 -5.07 13.66
N HIS A 77 -4.22 -4.66 12.45
CA HIS A 77 -4.13 -3.28 12.03
C HIS A 77 -5.00 -3.06 10.81
N ASP A 78 -5.84 -2.03 10.87
CA ASP A 78 -6.60 -1.61 9.71
C ASP A 78 -5.69 -0.96 8.68
N LEU A 79 -5.89 -1.33 7.40
CA LEU A 79 -5.18 -0.80 6.25
C LEU A 79 -6.13 0.02 5.39
N GLN A 80 -5.69 1.19 4.98
CA GLN A 80 -6.32 1.98 3.93
C GLN A 80 -5.36 2.06 2.75
N ILE A 81 -5.67 1.35 1.68
CA ILE A 81 -4.88 1.36 0.44
C ILE A 81 -5.60 2.29 -0.54
N THR A 82 -4.92 3.34 -0.98
CA THR A 82 -5.47 4.26 -1.96
C THR A 82 -4.74 4.10 -3.28
N ASP A 83 -5.46 3.63 -4.29
CA ASP A 83 -5.01 3.55 -5.68
C ASP A 83 -5.29 4.90 -6.36
N TYR A 84 -4.23 5.60 -6.74
CA TYR A 84 -4.32 6.92 -7.37
C TYR A 84 -4.22 6.79 -8.89
N PRO A 85 -4.96 7.62 -9.66
CA PRO A 85 -4.70 7.78 -11.08
C PRO A 85 -3.28 8.31 -11.30
N ALA A 86 -2.81 8.32 -12.54
CA ALA A 86 -1.59 9.05 -12.87
C ALA A 86 -1.82 10.54 -12.63
N ILE A 87 -1.02 11.14 -11.74
CA ILE A 87 -1.07 12.56 -11.42
C ILE A 87 0.07 13.28 -12.12
N SER A 88 -0.15 14.51 -12.58
CA SER A 88 0.87 15.30 -13.27
C SER A 88 1.98 15.79 -12.34
N SER A 89 1.62 16.09 -11.08
CA SER A 89 2.56 16.53 -10.06
C SER A 89 2.06 16.14 -8.66
N PHE A 90 2.99 15.97 -7.73
CA PHE A 90 2.67 15.75 -6.32
C PHE A 90 2.30 17.10 -5.66
N PRO A 91 1.18 17.20 -4.91
CA PRO A 91 0.77 18.47 -4.32
C PRO A 91 1.77 18.96 -3.27
N GLY A 92 2.34 20.13 -3.50
CA GLY A 92 3.30 20.77 -2.61
C GLY A 92 2.68 21.30 -1.31
N THR A 93 1.41 21.67 -1.36
CA THR A 93 0.66 22.26 -0.23
C THR A 93 -0.64 21.50 0.03
N SER A 94 -1.19 21.65 1.24
CA SER A 94 -2.50 21.08 1.57
C SER A 94 -3.61 21.71 0.73
N LEU A 95 -3.48 22.99 0.35
CA LEU A 95 -4.44 23.66 -0.52
C LEU A 95 -4.49 23.02 -1.91
N GLN A 96 -3.34 22.74 -2.51
CA GLN A 96 -3.25 22.03 -3.78
C GLN A 96 -3.83 20.61 -3.70
N GLU A 97 -3.56 19.89 -2.61
CA GLU A 97 -4.15 18.58 -2.36
C GLU A 97 -5.68 18.62 -2.30
N TRP A 98 -6.26 19.63 -1.64
CA TRP A 98 -7.72 19.77 -1.51
C TRP A 98 -8.38 20.26 -2.80
N SER A 99 -7.70 21.07 -3.59
CA SER A 99 -8.21 21.58 -4.87
C SER A 99 -8.32 20.49 -5.93
N ASP A 100 -7.46 19.47 -5.90
CA ASP A 100 -7.49 18.33 -6.80
C ASP A 100 -8.10 17.10 -6.11
N ILE A 101 -9.32 16.73 -6.53
CA ILE A 101 -10.04 15.56 -6.02
C ILE A 101 -9.21 14.27 -6.15
N CYS A 102 -8.42 14.17 -7.21
CA CYS A 102 -7.56 13.01 -7.43
C CYS A 102 -6.43 12.90 -6.41
N CYS A 103 -5.97 14.01 -5.84
CA CYS A 103 -4.85 14.06 -4.91
C CYS A 103 -5.25 14.01 -3.43
N ARG A 104 -6.54 14.08 -3.11
CA ARG A 104 -7.00 14.14 -1.72
C ARG A 104 -6.48 12.99 -0.86
N GLY A 105 -5.87 13.31 0.28
CA GLY A 105 -5.34 12.35 1.25
C GLY A 105 -3.94 11.81 0.90
N ILE A 106 -3.35 12.23 -0.21
CA ILE A 106 -2.05 11.72 -0.66
C ILE A 106 -0.92 12.07 0.32
N ARG A 107 -0.92 13.29 0.87
CA ARG A 107 0.11 13.76 1.80
C ARG A 107 0.01 13.12 3.19
N SER A 108 -1.14 12.54 3.52
CA SER A 108 -1.37 11.86 4.79
C SER A 108 -0.97 10.38 4.77
N ALA A 109 -0.38 9.88 3.68
CA ALA A 109 0.09 8.52 3.56
C ALA A 109 1.21 8.22 4.56
N HIS A 110 1.21 7.00 5.12
CA HIS A 110 2.28 6.51 5.97
C HIS A 110 3.40 5.84 5.18
N VAL A 111 3.10 5.42 3.94
CA VAL A 111 4.07 4.88 2.98
C VAL A 111 3.61 5.15 1.56
N TYR A 112 4.55 5.45 0.67
CA TYR A 112 4.32 5.57 -0.76
C TYR A 112 4.85 4.35 -1.49
N ILE A 113 4.02 3.74 -2.33
CA ILE A 113 4.39 2.70 -3.28
C ILE A 113 4.43 3.34 -4.67
N LEU A 114 5.62 3.50 -5.24
CA LEU A 114 5.80 4.09 -6.57
C LEU A 114 6.02 2.96 -7.58
N VAL A 115 5.05 2.77 -8.48
CA VAL A 115 5.02 1.64 -9.43
C VAL A 115 5.48 2.11 -10.81
N TYR A 116 6.38 1.34 -11.41
CA TYR A 116 6.75 1.46 -12.83
C TYR A 116 6.61 0.10 -13.54
N ASP A 117 6.53 0.14 -14.86
CA ASP A 117 6.57 -1.03 -15.73
C ASP A 117 8.02 -1.28 -16.16
N ILE A 118 8.56 -2.48 -15.91
CA ILE A 118 9.94 -2.84 -16.29
C ILE A 118 10.22 -2.73 -17.80
N CYS A 119 9.16 -2.72 -18.61
CA CYS A 119 9.22 -2.60 -20.06
C CYS A 119 9.02 -1.15 -20.58
N CYS A 120 8.88 -0.16 -19.67
CA CYS A 120 8.60 1.22 -20.05
C CYS A 120 9.54 2.18 -19.33
N PHE A 121 10.49 2.76 -20.07
CA PHE A 121 11.45 3.72 -19.53
C PHE A 121 10.77 4.97 -18.96
N ASP A 122 9.79 5.53 -19.68
CA ASP A 122 9.08 6.74 -19.28
C ASP A 122 8.35 6.56 -17.95
N SER A 123 7.86 5.35 -17.67
CA SER A 123 7.22 5.05 -16.38
C SER A 123 8.22 5.05 -15.22
N PHE A 124 9.49 4.76 -15.49
CA PHE A 124 10.54 4.86 -14.48
C PHE A 124 10.97 6.32 -14.28
N GLU A 125 11.05 7.14 -15.34
CA GLU A 125 11.28 8.58 -15.23
C GLU A 125 10.17 9.27 -14.43
N TYR A 126 8.91 8.86 -14.65
CA TYR A 126 7.79 9.31 -13.84
C TYR A 126 8.00 9.01 -12.33
N VAL A 127 8.46 7.81 -12.00
CA VAL A 127 8.76 7.43 -10.60
C VAL A 127 9.87 8.29 -10.01
N LYS A 128 10.93 8.60 -10.78
CA LYS A 128 12.00 9.52 -10.36
C LYS A 128 11.44 10.89 -10.00
N THR A 129 10.62 11.45 -10.88
CA THR A 129 9.99 12.76 -10.71
C THR A 129 9.08 12.79 -9.49
N MET A 130 8.18 11.80 -9.35
CA MET A 130 7.27 11.70 -8.20
C MET A 130 8.05 11.57 -6.87
N ARG A 131 9.08 10.72 -6.86
CA ARG A 131 9.94 10.60 -5.67
C ARG A 131 10.57 11.94 -5.30
N GLN A 132 11.13 12.64 -6.26
CA GLN A 132 11.76 13.94 -6.01
C GLN A 132 10.75 14.94 -5.42
N GLN A 133 9.57 15.05 -6.01
CA GLN A 133 8.51 15.94 -5.53
C GLN A 133 8.02 15.57 -4.12
N ILE A 134 7.89 14.28 -3.80
CA ILE A 134 7.55 13.82 -2.45
C ILE A 134 8.63 14.29 -1.45
N LEU A 135 9.90 14.19 -1.81
CA LEU A 135 11.01 14.63 -0.95
C LEU A 135 10.99 16.15 -0.71
N GLU A 136 10.70 16.93 -1.75
CA GLU A 136 10.63 18.39 -1.69
C GLU A 136 9.47 18.89 -0.82
N THR A 137 8.39 18.12 -0.71
CA THR A 137 7.24 18.48 0.13
C THR A 137 7.39 18.10 1.61
N ARG A 138 8.51 17.47 2.00
CA ARG A 138 8.77 17.09 3.38
C ARG A 138 8.99 18.31 4.25
N VAL A 139 8.27 18.35 5.36
CA VAL A 139 8.47 19.38 6.39
C VAL A 139 9.72 19.05 7.19
N MET A 140 10.60 20.01 7.38
CA MET A 140 11.80 19.86 8.23
C MET A 140 11.39 19.39 9.63
N GLY A 141 11.99 18.29 10.09
CA GLY A 141 11.72 17.70 11.41
C GLY A 141 10.53 16.72 11.47
N ALA A 142 9.76 16.53 10.41
CA ALA A 142 8.76 15.47 10.34
C ALA A 142 9.42 14.10 10.13
N MET A 143 8.80 13.03 10.66
CA MET A 143 9.27 11.66 10.39
C MET A 143 9.23 11.39 8.87
N GLU A 144 10.31 10.80 8.36
CA GLU A 144 10.37 10.43 6.95
C GLU A 144 9.30 9.40 6.60
N THR A 145 8.40 9.76 5.68
CA THR A 145 7.48 8.79 5.08
C THR A 145 8.26 7.88 4.14
N PRO A 146 8.30 6.56 4.40
CA PRO A 146 9.05 5.64 3.56
C PRO A 146 8.49 5.58 2.13
N ILE A 147 9.40 5.36 1.18
CA ILE A 147 9.07 5.17 -0.24
C ILE A 147 9.54 3.79 -0.66
N LEU A 148 8.64 3.02 -1.27
CA LEU A 148 8.92 1.71 -1.86
C LEU A 148 8.78 1.81 -3.38
N ILE A 149 9.85 1.53 -4.11
CA ILE A 149 9.86 1.50 -5.56
C ILE A 149 9.53 0.10 -6.03
N VAL A 150 8.60 -0.01 -6.97
CA VAL A 150 8.06 -1.30 -7.43
C VAL A 150 8.15 -1.41 -8.95
N GLY A 151 8.94 -2.38 -9.43
CA GLY A 151 8.94 -2.80 -10.83
C GLY A 151 7.90 -3.86 -11.08
N ASN A 152 6.80 -3.52 -11.74
CA ASN A 152 5.74 -4.46 -12.09
C ASN A 152 5.97 -5.08 -13.47
N LYS A 153 5.17 -6.07 -13.82
CA LYS A 153 5.24 -6.87 -15.05
C LYS A 153 6.55 -7.67 -15.19
N ARG A 154 7.07 -8.14 -14.06
CA ARG A 154 8.31 -8.94 -14.01
C ARG A 154 8.27 -10.18 -14.91
N ASP A 155 7.11 -10.66 -15.27
CA ASP A 155 6.89 -11.74 -16.24
C ASP A 155 7.36 -11.37 -17.66
N LEU A 156 7.42 -10.09 -18.02
CA LEU A 156 7.82 -9.59 -19.33
C LEU A 156 9.34 -9.30 -19.43
N GLN A 157 10.17 -10.22 -18.90
CA GLN A 157 11.64 -10.03 -18.85
C GLN A 157 12.30 -9.75 -20.20
N ARG A 158 11.77 -10.33 -21.31
CA ARG A 158 12.31 -10.14 -22.65
C ARG A 158 12.14 -8.71 -23.18
N GLY A 159 11.14 -7.99 -22.67
CA GLY A 159 10.87 -6.58 -23.00
C GLY A 159 11.46 -5.58 -22.00
N ARG A 160 12.24 -6.03 -21.04
CA ARG A 160 12.86 -5.16 -20.03
C ARG A 160 13.77 -4.11 -20.69
N VAL A 161 13.53 -2.84 -20.34
CA VAL A 161 14.31 -1.72 -20.89
C VAL A 161 15.44 -1.26 -19.97
N ILE A 162 15.36 -1.51 -18.67
CA ILE A 162 16.40 -1.15 -17.71
C ILE A 162 16.87 -2.40 -16.96
N PRO A 163 18.17 -2.70 -16.93
CA PRO A 163 18.71 -3.83 -16.17
C PRO A 163 18.34 -3.72 -14.70
N ARG A 164 17.88 -4.83 -14.11
CA ARG A 164 17.42 -4.89 -12.72
C ARG A 164 18.47 -4.40 -11.73
N HIS A 165 19.74 -4.76 -11.92
CA HIS A 165 20.81 -4.38 -11.02
C HIS A 165 21.00 -2.87 -10.99
N ASN A 166 20.92 -2.17 -12.14
CA ASN A 166 21.05 -0.71 -12.22
C ASN A 166 19.94 -0.02 -11.40
N VAL A 167 18.68 -0.47 -11.54
CA VAL A 167 17.58 0.09 -10.76
C VAL A 167 17.73 -0.22 -9.28
N SER A 168 18.06 -1.48 -8.94
CA SER A 168 18.24 -1.90 -7.54
C SER A 168 19.34 -1.12 -6.85
N ASP A 169 20.47 -0.91 -7.54
CA ASP A 169 21.60 -0.16 -7.00
C ASP A 169 21.25 1.32 -6.81
N LEU A 170 20.63 1.94 -7.80
CA LEU A 170 20.16 3.32 -7.71
C LEU A 170 19.18 3.50 -6.55
N VAL A 171 18.15 2.64 -6.47
CA VAL A 171 17.09 2.78 -5.47
C VAL A 171 17.61 2.49 -4.06
N ARG A 172 18.38 1.43 -3.88
CA ARG A 172 18.85 1.01 -2.54
C ARG A 172 20.05 1.79 -2.05
N LYS A 173 21.05 2.00 -2.93
CA LYS A 173 22.34 2.64 -2.53
C LYS A 173 22.23 4.17 -2.55
N SER A 174 21.64 4.74 -3.61
CA SER A 174 21.58 6.21 -3.78
C SER A 174 20.34 6.82 -3.16
N TRP A 175 19.15 6.23 -3.42
CA TRP A 175 17.89 6.79 -2.93
C TRP A 175 17.52 6.37 -1.52
N LYS A 176 18.18 5.33 -0.98
CA LYS A 176 17.86 4.73 0.33
C LYS A 176 16.40 4.30 0.46
N CYS A 177 15.78 3.88 -0.66
CA CYS A 177 14.40 3.43 -0.72
C CYS A 177 14.32 1.90 -0.77
N GLY A 178 13.18 1.33 -0.37
CA GLY A 178 12.86 -0.07 -0.61
C GLY A 178 12.68 -0.36 -2.11
N TYR A 179 13.02 -1.57 -2.54
CA TYR A 179 12.86 -2.01 -3.93
C TYR A 179 12.34 -3.43 -4.02
N VAL A 180 11.25 -3.60 -4.76
CA VAL A 180 10.63 -4.91 -5.05
C VAL A 180 10.27 -4.99 -6.53
N GLU A 181 10.50 -6.15 -7.17
CA GLU A 181 9.91 -6.46 -8.46
C GLU A 181 8.80 -7.49 -8.30
N CYS A 182 7.67 -7.26 -8.95
CA CYS A 182 6.49 -8.11 -8.87
C CYS A 182 5.86 -8.37 -10.25
N SER A 183 4.94 -9.32 -10.29
CA SER A 183 4.00 -9.51 -11.39
C SER A 183 2.59 -9.64 -10.81
N ALA A 184 1.72 -8.66 -11.09
CA ALA A 184 0.32 -8.75 -10.72
C ALA A 184 -0.38 -9.90 -11.48
N LYS A 185 0.00 -10.16 -12.73
CA LYS A 185 -0.57 -11.23 -13.56
C LYS A 185 -0.39 -12.61 -12.92
N PHE A 186 0.83 -12.92 -12.47
CA PHE A 186 1.18 -14.23 -11.92
C PHE A 186 1.24 -14.26 -10.39
N ASN A 187 0.82 -13.19 -9.71
CA ASN A 187 0.86 -13.05 -8.25
C ASN A 187 2.28 -13.19 -7.66
N TRP A 188 3.33 -12.88 -8.46
CA TRP A 188 4.69 -12.95 -7.96
C TRP A 188 5.02 -11.74 -7.09
N HIS A 189 5.44 -11.99 -5.86
CA HIS A 189 5.89 -10.99 -4.90
C HIS A 189 4.87 -9.88 -4.53
N VAL A 190 3.57 -10.03 -4.88
CA VAL A 190 2.56 -9.03 -4.52
C VAL A 190 2.39 -8.97 -3.00
N LEU A 191 2.32 -10.12 -2.34
CA LEU A 191 2.25 -10.18 -0.88
C LEU A 191 3.52 -9.65 -0.20
N LEU A 192 4.70 -9.98 -0.76
CA LEU A 192 5.99 -9.47 -0.29
C LEU A 192 6.04 -7.94 -0.35
N LEU A 193 5.55 -7.34 -1.43
CA LEU A 193 5.51 -5.90 -1.64
C LEU A 193 4.75 -5.19 -0.51
N PHE A 194 3.53 -5.61 -0.20
CA PHE A 194 2.76 -5.02 0.90
C PHE A 194 3.37 -5.32 2.27
N GLY A 195 3.98 -6.50 2.43
CA GLY A 195 4.77 -6.83 3.61
C GLY A 195 5.96 -5.88 3.83
N GLU A 196 6.71 -5.56 2.78
CA GLU A 196 7.81 -4.59 2.86
C GLU A 196 7.31 -3.17 3.15
N ALA A 197 6.19 -2.75 2.54
CA ALA A 197 5.57 -1.46 2.82
C ALA A 197 5.21 -1.33 4.31
N LEU A 198 4.57 -2.34 4.89
CA LEU A 198 4.21 -2.34 6.31
C LEU A 198 5.43 -2.38 7.24
N ARG A 199 6.45 -3.17 6.91
CA ARG A 199 7.71 -3.20 7.68
C ARG A 199 8.40 -1.84 7.69
N SER A 200 8.39 -1.12 6.58
CA SER A 200 9.02 0.19 6.49
C SER A 200 8.39 1.23 7.43
N VAL A 201 7.09 1.14 7.68
CA VAL A 201 6.36 2.01 8.63
C VAL A 201 6.56 1.54 10.07
N GLY A 202 6.58 0.22 10.32
CA GLY A 202 6.73 -0.37 11.65
C GLY A 202 8.15 -0.25 12.22
N CYS A 203 9.16 -0.15 11.37
CA CYS A 203 10.57 -0.14 11.79
C CYS A 203 10.96 1.07 12.65
N ALA A 204 10.18 2.17 12.61
CA ALA A 204 10.37 3.31 13.51
C ALA A 204 9.96 2.99 14.97
N ARG A 205 9.13 1.96 15.18
CA ARG A 205 8.65 1.50 16.51
C ARG A 205 9.15 0.11 16.93
N CYS A 206 9.66 -0.69 16.00
CA CYS A 206 10.01 -2.10 16.25
C CYS A 206 11.47 -2.38 15.87
N LYS A 207 12.44 -1.93 16.68
CA LYS A 207 13.87 -2.16 16.42
C LYS A 207 14.32 -3.63 16.56
N HIS A 208 13.49 -4.55 17.01
CA HIS A 208 13.93 -5.92 17.35
C HIS A 208 12.87 -7.01 17.21
N VAL A 209 12.20 -7.19 16.09
CA VAL A 209 11.50 -8.48 15.87
C VAL A 209 11.39 -8.79 14.38
N HIS A 210 11.70 -10.04 13.99
CA HIS A 210 11.28 -10.63 12.72
C HIS A 210 9.74 -10.68 12.67
N ALA A 211 9.13 -9.62 12.17
CA ALA A 211 7.68 -9.50 12.12
C ALA A 211 7.11 -10.52 11.12
N THR A 212 6.38 -11.51 11.62
CA THR A 212 5.54 -12.36 10.78
C THR A 212 4.29 -11.59 10.44
N ILE A 213 4.17 -11.17 9.18
CA ILE A 213 2.99 -10.49 8.68
C ILE A 213 2.05 -11.53 8.10
N ARG A 214 0.84 -11.62 8.65
CA ARG A 214 -0.25 -12.43 8.11
C ARG A 214 -1.34 -11.49 7.62
N PHE A 215 -1.73 -11.62 6.37
CA PHE A 215 -2.86 -10.89 5.81
C PHE A 215 -4.11 -11.75 5.99
N GLN A 216 -5.12 -11.23 6.66
CA GLN A 216 -6.45 -11.83 6.64
C GLN A 216 -7.17 -11.31 5.41
N ARG A 217 -7.70 -12.24 4.58
CA ARG A 217 -8.63 -11.87 3.52
C ARG A 217 -9.80 -11.14 4.17
N ALA A 218 -10.14 -9.97 3.66
CA ALA A 218 -11.27 -9.20 4.15
C ALA A 218 -12.51 -10.11 4.17
N LEU A 219 -13.02 -10.38 5.37
CA LEU A 219 -14.33 -10.99 5.52
C LEU A 219 -15.32 -10.02 4.88
N ARG A 220 -15.90 -10.40 3.75
CA ARG A 220 -17.06 -9.70 3.18
C ARG A 220 -18.13 -9.64 4.26
N ARG A 221 -18.39 -8.46 4.78
CA ARG A 221 -19.65 -8.19 5.45
C ARG A 221 -20.73 -8.24 4.35
N GLU A 222 -21.23 -9.41 4.07
CA GLU A 222 -22.53 -9.53 3.40
C GLU A 222 -23.55 -8.94 4.36
N ARG A 223 -24.11 -7.80 3.99
CA ARG A 223 -25.36 -7.35 4.60
C ARG A 223 -26.40 -8.39 4.20
N CYS A 224 -26.73 -9.29 5.08
CA CYS A 224 -28.00 -10.02 5.00
C CYS A 224 -29.11 -8.97 5.12
N SER A 225 -29.69 -8.61 3.99
CA SER A 225 -30.99 -7.96 3.93
C SER A 225 -32.01 -9.06 4.16
N LEU A 226 -32.51 -9.18 5.38
CA LEU A 226 -33.69 -9.95 5.66
C LEU A 226 -34.90 -9.12 5.17
N MET A 227 -35.61 -9.66 4.18
CA MET A 227 -37.00 -9.28 3.91
C MET A 227 -37.91 -9.79 5.01
#